data_1dc06902e816d49e12fb29d71ae8a96e
#
_entry.id   1dc06902e816d49e12fb29d71ae8a96e
#
_cell.length_a   1.000
_cell.length_b   1.000
_cell.length_c   1.000
_cell.angle_alpha   90.00
_cell.angle_beta   90.00
_cell.angle_gamma   90.00
#
_symmetry.space_group_name_H-M   'P 1'
#
loop_
_entity.id
_entity.type
_entity.pdbx_description
1 polymer ?
#
loop_
_entity_poly.entity_id
_entity_poly.type
_entity_poly.pdbx_seq_one_letter_code
_entity_poly.pdbx_strand_id
1 'polypeptide(L)'
;MSRTFMLWTLWITFSVAAALFVLGAIVYGGPRSFLLIGKTTSGHHQIELACDSCHTSVFGGKEVLQDACVNCHGAALKAENDSHPLSKFTDPRNADRIVGLDARYCATCHQEHRPNITRAVGVTLPDDYCFHCHQDIAHDRPSHAGLAFDTCNSAGCHNFHDNRALYADFLIQHAGEPAQLDKQKLALVDFINKVADPIKVPKTLVAADADAPADRRGDAKVIADWSADAHANAGVNCSGCHTRKTEPDIWIAAPGIETCKSCHANEATTFVEGKHGMRLRDGMFATKEGPFGLWKAEKLSPMTPAMAELPMKADAAHKDLTCNTCHSAHGYDTTAAQVTACAGCHDDQHTKAYFASPHYDMFKKEVAGAAPRGTGVSCATCHMPVVERRDEYGTRSVFTMHNQNDNLRPNEKMTRSVCANCHGLQFTLDALADRKLIDTNFNGLPGVHIESIEWAKKRAEEKRKARQ
;
A
#
# COMPACT_ATOMS: atom_id res chain seq x y z
N MET A 1 49.06 -39.39 -16.47
CA MET A 1 47.67 -38.96 -16.60
C MET A 1 47.58 -38.00 -17.76
N SER A 2 46.62 -38.20 -18.69
CA SER A 2 46.45 -37.25 -19.79
C SER A 2 45.95 -35.90 -19.26
N ARG A 3 46.36 -34.83 -19.91
CA ARG A 3 45.91 -33.46 -19.55
C ARG A 3 44.36 -33.36 -19.52
N THR A 4 43.72 -34.06 -20.41
CA THR A 4 42.25 -34.15 -20.51
C THR A 4 41.63 -34.81 -19.28
N PHE A 5 42.20 -35.91 -18.79
CA PHE A 5 41.73 -36.59 -17.59
C PHE A 5 41.85 -35.68 -16.34
N MET A 6 42.96 -34.97 -16.23
CA MET A 6 43.18 -34.04 -15.11
C MET A 6 42.16 -32.88 -15.14
N LEU A 7 41.87 -32.35 -16.32
CA LEU A 7 40.86 -31.28 -16.47
C LEU A 7 39.45 -31.75 -16.13
N TRP A 8 39.07 -32.96 -16.54
CA TRP A 8 37.78 -33.54 -16.18
C TRP A 8 37.66 -33.81 -14.68
N THR A 9 38.72 -34.33 -14.06
CA THR A 9 38.75 -34.56 -12.60
C THR A 9 38.58 -33.26 -11.84
N LEU A 10 39.32 -32.20 -12.21
CA LEU A 10 39.19 -30.87 -11.61
C LEU A 10 37.81 -30.32 -11.79
N TRP A 11 37.24 -30.41 -13.00
CA TRP A 11 35.90 -29.92 -13.29
C TRP A 11 34.83 -30.64 -12.45
N ILE A 12 34.86 -31.97 -12.40
CA ILE A 12 33.91 -32.76 -11.62
C ILE A 12 34.04 -32.42 -10.13
N THR A 13 35.29 -32.38 -9.60
CA THR A 13 35.53 -32.08 -8.18
C THR A 13 34.99 -30.69 -7.81
N PHE A 14 35.28 -29.69 -8.64
CA PHE A 14 34.81 -28.34 -8.39
C PHE A 14 33.27 -28.24 -8.49
N SER A 15 32.68 -28.89 -9.49
CA SER A 15 31.20 -28.90 -9.65
C SER A 15 30.50 -29.60 -8.49
N VAL A 16 31.03 -30.72 -8.03
CA VAL A 16 30.49 -31.44 -6.86
C VAL A 16 30.65 -30.59 -5.59
N ALA A 17 31.82 -29.98 -5.37
CA ALA A 17 32.06 -29.11 -4.21
C ALA A 17 31.09 -27.88 -4.23
N ALA A 18 30.91 -27.25 -5.39
CA ALA A 18 29.97 -26.14 -5.55
C ALA A 18 28.52 -26.58 -5.29
N ALA A 19 28.11 -27.74 -5.84
CA ALA A 19 26.78 -28.28 -5.62
C ALA A 19 26.52 -28.61 -4.14
N LEU A 20 27.50 -29.23 -3.46
CA LEU A 20 27.41 -29.52 -2.02
C LEU A 20 27.37 -28.22 -1.17
N PHE A 21 28.14 -27.22 -1.56
CA PHE A 21 28.09 -25.91 -0.89
C PHE A 21 26.71 -25.26 -1.02
N VAL A 22 26.15 -25.20 -2.24
CA VAL A 22 24.82 -24.61 -2.49
C VAL A 22 23.75 -25.43 -1.76
N LEU A 23 23.80 -26.76 -1.86
CA LEU A 23 22.87 -27.66 -1.17
C LEU A 23 22.96 -27.46 0.36
N GLY A 24 24.20 -27.43 0.89
CA GLY A 24 24.43 -27.14 2.29
C GLY A 24 23.85 -25.81 2.74
N ALA A 25 24.05 -24.75 1.96
CA ALA A 25 23.49 -23.43 2.25
C ALA A 25 21.95 -23.41 2.23
N ILE A 26 21.34 -24.17 1.32
CA ILE A 26 19.87 -24.30 1.26
C ILE A 26 19.34 -25.12 2.44
N VAL A 27 19.93 -26.29 2.72
CA VAL A 27 19.45 -27.24 3.74
C VAL A 27 19.69 -26.73 5.17
N TYR A 28 20.87 -26.18 5.42
CA TYR A 28 21.27 -25.69 6.76
C TYR A 28 20.96 -24.18 6.97
N GLY A 29 20.32 -23.52 6.00
CA GLY A 29 19.86 -22.14 6.13
C GLY A 29 20.98 -21.10 6.13
N GLY A 30 22.01 -21.28 5.31
CA GLY A 30 23.11 -20.33 5.13
C GLY A 30 22.65 -18.94 4.61
N PRO A 31 23.58 -17.94 4.55
CA PRO A 31 23.22 -16.61 4.08
C PRO A 31 22.78 -16.68 2.62
N ARG A 32 21.47 -16.62 2.41
CA ARG A 32 20.86 -16.76 1.08
C ARG A 32 21.10 -15.53 0.19
N SER A 33 21.70 -14.47 0.74
CA SER A 33 22.03 -13.25 -0.02
C SER A 33 22.93 -13.50 -1.24
N PHE A 34 23.80 -14.51 -1.20
CA PHE A 34 24.63 -14.88 -2.36
C PHE A 34 23.84 -15.61 -3.46
N LEU A 35 22.63 -16.12 -3.16
CA LEU A 35 21.72 -16.72 -4.14
C LEU A 35 20.85 -15.69 -4.85
N LEU A 36 20.87 -14.43 -4.40
CA LEU A 36 20.12 -13.35 -5.06
C LEU A 36 20.68 -13.09 -6.45
N ILE A 37 19.88 -13.35 -7.46
CA ILE A 37 20.21 -13.08 -8.88
C ILE A 37 20.09 -11.58 -9.25
N GLY A 38 19.58 -10.78 -8.34
CA GLY A 38 19.38 -9.34 -8.45
C GLY A 38 18.58 -8.82 -7.27
N LYS A 39 18.51 -7.50 -7.13
CA LYS A 39 17.65 -6.85 -6.13
C LYS A 39 16.18 -7.11 -6.45
N THR A 40 15.34 -7.18 -5.44
CA THR A 40 13.88 -7.18 -5.61
C THR A 40 13.40 -5.83 -6.16
N THR A 41 12.16 -5.79 -6.61
CA THR A 41 11.53 -4.52 -7.03
C THR A 41 11.39 -3.56 -5.85
N SER A 42 11.23 -2.26 -6.14
CA SER A 42 11.00 -1.21 -5.13
C SER A 42 9.81 -1.52 -4.20
N GLY A 43 8.85 -2.31 -4.66
CA GLY A 43 7.72 -2.76 -3.84
C GLY A 43 8.14 -3.70 -2.71
N HIS A 44 9.16 -4.53 -2.92
CA HIS A 44 9.55 -5.61 -2.04
C HIS A 44 10.98 -5.48 -1.45
N HIS A 45 11.69 -4.37 -1.72
CA HIS A 45 13.09 -4.22 -1.27
C HIS A 45 13.29 -4.42 0.25
N GLN A 46 12.29 -4.07 1.06
CA GLN A 46 12.38 -4.22 2.52
C GLN A 46 12.29 -5.67 3.01
N ILE A 47 11.74 -6.56 2.20
CA ILE A 47 11.58 -7.99 2.51
C ILE A 47 12.48 -8.87 1.63
N GLU A 48 13.46 -8.29 0.95
CA GLU A 48 14.38 -8.98 0.02
C GLU A 48 15.05 -10.23 0.62
N LEU A 49 15.35 -10.20 1.91
CA LEU A 49 15.97 -11.34 2.60
C LEU A 49 14.96 -12.34 3.19
N ALA A 50 13.67 -12.06 3.10
CA ALA A 50 12.61 -12.99 3.49
C ALA A 50 12.28 -13.97 2.34
N CYS A 51 13.27 -14.69 1.83
CA CYS A 51 13.16 -15.53 0.64
C CYS A 51 11.98 -16.51 0.71
N ASP A 52 11.75 -17.11 1.88
CA ASP A 52 10.69 -18.11 2.08
C ASP A 52 9.28 -17.53 2.02
N SER A 53 9.13 -16.19 2.05
CA SER A 53 7.84 -15.53 1.86
C SER A 53 7.33 -15.61 0.41
N CYS A 54 8.25 -15.73 -0.55
CA CYS A 54 7.97 -15.89 -1.98
C CYS A 54 8.30 -17.29 -2.48
N HIS A 55 9.44 -17.85 -2.04
CA HIS A 55 9.93 -19.17 -2.41
C HIS A 55 9.56 -20.18 -1.32
N THR A 56 8.26 -20.48 -1.21
CA THR A 56 7.71 -21.39 -0.16
C THR A 56 8.12 -22.85 -0.33
N SER A 57 8.72 -23.21 -1.48
CA SER A 57 9.27 -24.54 -1.77
C SER A 57 10.58 -24.43 -2.55
N VAL A 58 11.55 -25.27 -2.21
CA VAL A 58 12.85 -25.35 -2.90
C VAL A 58 12.71 -25.82 -4.35
N PHE A 59 11.71 -26.63 -4.64
CA PHE A 59 11.43 -27.22 -5.95
C PHE A 59 10.08 -26.72 -6.50
N GLY A 60 9.82 -25.43 -6.37
CA GLY A 60 8.57 -24.85 -6.84
C GLY A 60 8.73 -24.13 -8.18
N GLY A 61 7.77 -24.34 -9.08
CA GLY A 61 7.64 -23.61 -10.34
C GLY A 61 6.85 -22.31 -10.19
N LYS A 62 6.28 -21.84 -11.31
CA LYS A 62 5.46 -20.62 -11.36
C LYS A 62 4.24 -20.68 -10.44
N GLU A 63 3.70 -21.88 -10.17
CA GLU A 63 2.55 -22.11 -9.30
C GLU A 63 2.86 -21.71 -7.85
N VAL A 64 4.03 -22.10 -7.34
CA VAL A 64 4.44 -21.76 -5.96
C VAL A 64 4.59 -20.25 -5.79
N LEU A 65 5.17 -19.56 -6.79
CA LEU A 65 5.26 -18.11 -6.79
C LEU A 65 3.86 -17.46 -6.88
N GLN A 66 2.97 -18.02 -7.70
CA GLN A 66 1.60 -17.54 -7.82
C GLN A 66 0.87 -17.56 -6.48
N ASP A 67 0.93 -18.67 -5.76
CA ASP A 67 0.30 -18.83 -4.44
C ASP A 67 0.89 -17.85 -3.42
N ALA A 68 2.21 -17.64 -3.44
CA ALA A 68 2.87 -16.67 -2.59
C ALA A 68 2.43 -15.23 -2.89
N CYS A 69 2.31 -14.84 -4.16
CA CYS A 69 1.79 -13.54 -4.58
C CYS A 69 0.35 -13.34 -4.08
N VAL A 70 -0.52 -14.33 -4.32
CA VAL A 70 -1.94 -14.28 -3.95
C VAL A 70 -2.13 -14.24 -2.43
N ASN A 71 -1.26 -14.91 -1.66
CA ASN A 71 -1.31 -14.86 -0.20
C ASN A 71 -1.17 -13.43 0.36
N CYS A 72 -0.40 -12.58 -0.32
CA CYS A 72 -0.24 -11.18 0.07
C CYS A 72 -1.20 -10.23 -0.65
N HIS A 73 -1.40 -10.41 -1.96
CA HIS A 73 -2.11 -9.47 -2.83
C HIS A 73 -3.54 -9.90 -3.18
N GLY A 74 -3.94 -11.14 -2.87
CA GLY A 74 -5.24 -11.68 -3.29
C GLY A 74 -6.44 -10.91 -2.74
N ALA A 75 -6.38 -10.44 -1.51
CA ALA A 75 -7.44 -9.63 -0.91
C ALA A 75 -7.62 -8.28 -1.63
N ALA A 76 -6.51 -7.62 -1.99
CA ALA A 76 -6.52 -6.37 -2.75
C ALA A 76 -7.10 -6.59 -4.15
N LEU A 77 -6.67 -7.63 -4.86
CA LEU A 77 -7.21 -7.99 -6.19
C LEU A 77 -8.71 -8.29 -6.14
N LYS A 78 -9.18 -8.98 -5.11
CA LYS A 78 -10.61 -9.22 -4.90
C LYS A 78 -11.38 -7.92 -4.65
N ALA A 79 -10.82 -7.01 -3.88
CA ALA A 79 -11.43 -5.71 -3.59
C ALA A 79 -11.50 -4.83 -4.84
N GLU A 80 -10.52 -4.92 -5.75
CA GLU A 80 -10.51 -4.23 -7.05
C GLU A 80 -11.53 -4.83 -8.05
N ASN A 81 -12.15 -5.96 -7.74
CA ASN A 81 -13.00 -6.69 -8.67
C ASN A 81 -12.25 -7.02 -9.97
N ASP A 82 -11.12 -7.69 -9.83
CA ASP A 82 -10.15 -7.98 -10.90
C ASP A 82 -10.83 -8.32 -12.24
N SER A 83 -10.56 -7.50 -13.25
CA SER A 83 -11.16 -7.64 -14.58
C SER A 83 -10.58 -8.83 -15.36
N HIS A 84 -9.42 -9.35 -14.94
CA HIS A 84 -8.71 -10.46 -15.54
C HIS A 84 -8.45 -11.60 -14.54
N PRO A 85 -9.50 -12.13 -13.88
CA PRO A 85 -9.31 -13.20 -12.90
C PRO A 85 -8.75 -14.47 -13.55
N LEU A 86 -8.00 -15.25 -12.78
CA LEU A 86 -7.34 -16.48 -13.24
C LEU A 86 -8.29 -17.41 -14.01
N SER A 87 -9.58 -17.48 -13.64
CA SER A 87 -10.60 -18.28 -14.31
C SER A 87 -10.78 -17.95 -15.79
N LYS A 88 -10.51 -16.71 -16.22
CA LYS A 88 -10.54 -16.35 -17.64
C LYS A 88 -9.41 -16.98 -18.44
N PHE A 89 -8.26 -17.21 -17.83
CA PHE A 89 -7.09 -17.78 -18.51
C PHE A 89 -6.99 -19.28 -18.40
N THR A 90 -7.75 -19.91 -17.50
CA THR A 90 -7.86 -21.36 -17.38
C THR A 90 -8.99 -21.93 -18.21
N ASP A 91 -9.87 -21.09 -18.79
CA ASP A 91 -10.94 -21.51 -19.71
C ASP A 91 -10.31 -21.96 -21.05
N PRO A 92 -10.57 -23.22 -21.50
CA PRO A 92 -10.04 -23.72 -22.77
C PRO A 92 -10.40 -22.86 -23.99
N ARG A 93 -11.48 -22.10 -23.95
CA ARG A 93 -11.91 -21.18 -25.01
C ARG A 93 -10.97 -20.02 -25.23
N ASN A 94 -10.11 -19.73 -24.25
CA ASN A 94 -9.12 -18.66 -24.28
C ASN A 94 -7.69 -19.17 -24.51
N ALA A 95 -7.53 -20.47 -24.85
CA ALA A 95 -6.20 -21.10 -24.99
C ALA A 95 -5.31 -20.38 -26.01
N ASP A 96 -5.87 -19.94 -27.13
CA ASP A 96 -5.12 -19.24 -28.18
C ASP A 96 -4.60 -17.88 -27.70
N ARG A 97 -5.32 -17.21 -26.82
CA ARG A 97 -4.96 -15.88 -26.31
C ARG A 97 -3.74 -15.91 -25.38
N ILE A 98 -3.55 -17.03 -24.66
CA ILE A 98 -2.43 -17.17 -23.72
C ILE A 98 -1.14 -17.69 -24.38
N VAL A 99 -1.17 -18.05 -25.66
CA VAL A 99 0.03 -18.51 -26.39
C VAL A 99 1.07 -17.39 -26.48
N GLY A 100 0.63 -16.17 -26.73
CA GLY A 100 1.52 -15.01 -26.84
C GLY A 100 1.97 -14.44 -25.49
N LEU A 101 1.13 -14.56 -24.47
CA LEU A 101 1.38 -14.05 -23.13
C LEU A 101 0.63 -14.90 -22.10
N ASP A 102 1.37 -15.70 -21.32
CA ASP A 102 0.78 -16.56 -20.31
C ASP A 102 0.36 -15.78 -19.05
N ALA A 103 -0.78 -15.10 -19.15
CA ALA A 103 -1.34 -14.27 -18.08
C ALA A 103 -1.93 -15.05 -16.89
N ARG A 104 -1.76 -16.39 -16.84
CA ARG A 104 -2.14 -17.21 -15.67
C ARG A 104 -1.28 -16.94 -14.45
N TYR A 105 -0.10 -16.37 -14.65
CA TYR A 105 0.90 -16.19 -13.59
C TYR A 105 1.27 -14.71 -13.42
N CYS A 106 1.25 -14.24 -12.18
CA CYS A 106 1.67 -12.88 -11.83
C CYS A 106 3.08 -12.58 -12.33
N ALA A 107 4.00 -13.56 -12.18
CA ALA A 107 5.39 -13.46 -12.60
C ALA A 107 5.59 -13.31 -14.12
N THR A 108 4.57 -13.46 -14.95
CA THR A 108 4.65 -13.15 -16.38
C THR A 108 4.75 -11.64 -16.62
N CYS A 109 4.01 -10.85 -15.86
CA CYS A 109 3.99 -9.39 -15.97
C CYS A 109 4.84 -8.70 -14.90
N HIS A 110 4.97 -9.33 -13.72
CA HIS A 110 5.67 -8.80 -12.55
C HIS A 110 6.87 -9.69 -12.20
N GLN A 111 8.01 -9.46 -12.86
CA GLN A 111 9.22 -10.23 -12.61
C GLN A 111 10.04 -9.55 -11.49
N GLU A 112 10.16 -10.22 -10.37
CA GLU A 112 11.07 -9.82 -9.30
C GLU A 112 12.54 -10.01 -9.72
N HIS A 113 13.46 -9.40 -8.98
CA HIS A 113 14.90 -9.43 -9.22
C HIS A 113 15.35 -8.79 -10.56
N ARG A 114 14.48 -7.93 -11.16
CA ARG A 114 14.76 -7.18 -12.38
C ARG A 114 14.40 -5.70 -12.28
N PRO A 115 14.91 -4.97 -11.27
CA PRO A 115 14.52 -3.57 -11.02
C PRO A 115 14.86 -2.65 -12.19
N ASN A 116 15.87 -3.00 -13.01
CA ASN A 116 16.31 -2.21 -14.17
C ASN A 116 15.33 -2.17 -15.35
N ILE A 117 14.39 -3.13 -15.42
CA ILE A 117 13.33 -3.16 -16.45
C ILE A 117 11.94 -2.99 -15.86
N THR A 118 11.85 -2.86 -14.54
CA THR A 118 10.58 -2.70 -13.84
C THR A 118 10.08 -1.26 -14.03
N ARG A 119 8.86 -1.14 -14.53
CA ARG A 119 8.15 0.12 -14.78
C ARG A 119 7.26 0.49 -13.59
N ALA A 120 6.48 1.54 -13.75
CA ALA A 120 5.45 1.90 -12.79
C ALA A 120 4.55 0.69 -12.48
N VAL A 121 4.03 0.61 -11.27
CA VAL A 121 3.19 -0.49 -10.75
C VAL A 121 3.81 -1.89 -10.83
N GLY A 122 5.14 -1.99 -10.93
CA GLY A 122 5.86 -3.28 -10.90
C GLY A 122 5.81 -4.09 -12.19
N VAL A 123 5.34 -3.53 -13.31
CA VAL A 123 5.25 -4.22 -14.60
C VAL A 123 6.61 -4.28 -15.28
N THR A 124 6.98 -5.44 -15.81
CA THR A 124 8.24 -5.69 -16.54
C THR A 124 8.05 -5.90 -18.04
N LEU A 125 6.81 -5.83 -18.52
CA LEU A 125 6.46 -5.92 -19.94
C LEU A 125 6.54 -4.55 -20.64
N PRO A 126 6.70 -4.50 -21.97
CA PRO A 126 6.52 -3.29 -22.76
C PRO A 126 5.13 -2.66 -22.58
N ASP A 127 4.96 -1.35 -22.87
CA ASP A 127 3.71 -0.63 -22.60
C ASP A 127 2.53 -1.09 -23.45
N ASP A 128 2.80 -1.72 -24.59
CA ASP A 128 1.82 -2.27 -25.54
C ASP A 128 1.38 -3.72 -25.22
N TYR A 129 1.70 -4.25 -24.05
CA TYR A 129 1.43 -5.67 -23.71
C TYR A 129 -0.04 -6.07 -23.83
N CYS A 130 -0.98 -5.14 -23.74
CA CYS A 130 -2.41 -5.38 -23.96
C CYS A 130 -2.70 -5.93 -25.36
N PHE A 131 -1.87 -5.58 -26.36
CA PHE A 131 -1.98 -6.04 -27.76
C PHE A 131 -2.02 -7.56 -27.88
N HIS A 132 -1.27 -8.29 -27.04
CA HIS A 132 -1.20 -9.76 -27.13
C HIS A 132 -2.57 -10.46 -27.04
N CYS A 133 -3.53 -9.83 -26.36
CA CYS A 133 -4.87 -10.41 -26.16
C CYS A 133 -5.99 -9.56 -26.79
N HIS A 134 -5.74 -8.27 -27.03
CA HIS A 134 -6.77 -7.30 -27.43
C HIS A 134 -6.53 -6.71 -28.84
N GLN A 135 -5.95 -7.49 -29.76
CA GLN A 135 -5.63 -7.04 -31.14
C GLN A 135 -6.84 -6.41 -31.84
N ASP A 136 -8.00 -7.01 -31.71
CA ASP A 136 -9.24 -6.60 -32.38
C ASP A 136 -10.10 -5.65 -31.55
N ILE A 137 -9.57 -5.09 -30.45
CA ILE A 137 -10.37 -4.30 -29.51
C ILE A 137 -11.07 -3.11 -30.16
N ALA A 138 -10.44 -2.48 -31.15
CA ALA A 138 -11.01 -1.36 -31.89
C ALA A 138 -12.25 -1.74 -32.70
N HIS A 139 -12.30 -2.98 -33.20
CA HIS A 139 -13.46 -3.56 -33.89
C HIS A 139 -14.50 -4.03 -32.89
N ASP A 140 -14.11 -4.80 -31.88
CA ASP A 140 -15.00 -5.37 -30.87
C ASP A 140 -15.63 -4.31 -29.97
N ARG A 141 -14.91 -3.23 -29.77
CA ARG A 141 -15.30 -2.08 -28.94
C ARG A 141 -15.00 -0.78 -29.67
N PRO A 142 -15.93 -0.24 -30.46
CA PRO A 142 -15.72 1.00 -31.20
C PRO A 142 -15.27 2.20 -30.34
N SER A 143 -15.52 2.12 -29.04
CA SER A 143 -14.99 3.10 -28.07
C SER A 143 -13.46 3.10 -27.97
N HIS A 144 -12.76 2.12 -28.50
CA HIS A 144 -11.30 2.01 -28.49
C HIS A 144 -10.67 2.29 -29.86
N ALA A 145 -11.49 2.56 -30.89
CA ALA A 145 -10.98 2.89 -32.22
C ALA A 145 -10.07 4.12 -32.16
N GLY A 146 -8.89 4.01 -32.77
CA GLY A 146 -7.90 5.09 -32.82
C GLY A 146 -7.05 5.27 -31.54
N LEU A 147 -7.19 4.38 -30.54
CA LEU A 147 -6.28 4.36 -29.38
C LEU A 147 -5.07 3.48 -29.68
N ALA A 148 -3.87 4.01 -29.45
CA ALA A 148 -2.64 3.23 -29.55
C ALA A 148 -2.47 2.31 -28.33
N PHE A 149 -1.90 1.12 -28.52
CA PHE A 149 -1.79 0.11 -27.45
C PHE A 149 -0.87 0.52 -26.31
N ASP A 150 0.11 1.37 -26.55
CA ASP A 150 0.99 1.93 -25.52
C ASP A 150 0.28 2.95 -24.60
N THR A 151 -0.90 3.44 -25.00
CA THR A 151 -1.72 4.35 -24.18
C THR A 151 -2.65 3.64 -23.21
N CYS A 152 -2.92 2.35 -23.39
CA CYS A 152 -3.89 1.60 -22.59
C CYS A 152 -3.56 1.61 -21.12
N ASN A 153 -2.28 1.53 -20.76
CA ASN A 153 -1.80 1.49 -19.38
C ASN A 153 -1.79 2.88 -18.70
N SER A 154 -1.79 3.97 -19.49
CA SER A 154 -1.64 5.34 -19.00
C SER A 154 -2.87 6.24 -19.24
N ALA A 155 -3.89 5.73 -19.92
CA ALA A 155 -5.05 6.53 -20.31
C ALA A 155 -5.98 6.94 -19.17
N GLY A 156 -5.75 6.47 -17.93
CA GLY A 156 -6.57 6.79 -16.76
C GLY A 156 -8.01 6.27 -16.82
N CYS A 157 -8.31 5.34 -17.74
CA CYS A 157 -9.67 4.81 -17.94
C CYS A 157 -9.92 3.54 -17.13
N HIS A 158 -9.07 2.54 -17.30
CA HIS A 158 -9.05 1.27 -16.55
C HIS A 158 -7.69 0.60 -16.73
N ASN A 159 -7.37 -0.35 -15.87
CA ASN A 159 -6.14 -1.14 -15.96
C ASN A 159 -6.42 -2.65 -15.92
N PHE A 160 -5.37 -3.46 -15.93
CA PHE A 160 -5.50 -4.91 -15.99
C PHE A 160 -6.29 -5.48 -14.79
N HIS A 161 -6.07 -4.97 -13.59
CA HIS A 161 -6.67 -5.49 -12.36
C HIS A 161 -7.88 -4.70 -11.87
N ASP A 162 -7.94 -3.39 -12.13
CA ASP A 162 -8.98 -2.54 -11.57
C ASP A 162 -10.17 -2.41 -12.52
N ASN A 163 -11.26 -3.06 -12.16
CA ASN A 163 -12.52 -2.97 -12.89
C ASN A 163 -13.45 -1.86 -12.36
N ARG A 164 -13.04 -1.13 -11.32
CA ARG A 164 -13.73 0.07 -10.79
C ARG A 164 -13.35 1.33 -11.55
N ALA A 165 -12.58 1.16 -12.61
CA ALA A 165 -11.98 2.20 -13.41
C ALA A 165 -13.00 3.18 -14.02
N LEU A 166 -12.47 4.22 -14.62
CA LEU A 166 -13.22 5.35 -15.16
C LEU A 166 -13.86 5.00 -16.51
N TYR A 167 -14.95 4.25 -16.50
CA TYR A 167 -15.69 3.91 -17.69
C TYR A 167 -16.35 5.13 -18.35
N ALA A 168 -16.66 5.01 -19.65
CA ALA A 168 -17.20 6.10 -20.47
C ALA A 168 -18.42 6.81 -19.84
N ASP A 169 -19.34 6.06 -19.24
CA ASP A 169 -20.53 6.64 -18.61
C ASP A 169 -20.15 7.52 -17.39
N PHE A 170 -19.18 7.07 -16.60
CA PHE A 170 -18.66 7.87 -15.49
C PHE A 170 -17.94 9.14 -15.98
N LEU A 171 -17.10 9.02 -17.01
CA LEU A 171 -16.41 10.15 -17.60
C LEU A 171 -17.40 11.19 -18.14
N ILE A 172 -18.46 10.73 -18.82
CA ILE A 172 -19.50 11.61 -19.38
C ILE A 172 -20.33 12.27 -18.27
N GLN A 173 -20.69 11.51 -17.23
CA GLN A 173 -21.47 12.02 -16.10
C GLN A 173 -20.75 13.18 -15.38
N HIS A 174 -19.44 13.10 -15.27
CA HIS A 174 -18.60 14.09 -14.59
C HIS A 174 -17.94 15.09 -15.55
N ALA A 175 -18.28 15.02 -16.84
CA ALA A 175 -17.76 15.94 -17.83
C ALA A 175 -18.34 17.34 -17.65
N GLY A 176 -17.47 18.34 -17.47
CA GLY A 176 -17.89 19.74 -17.28
C GLY A 176 -18.04 20.15 -15.80
N GLU A 177 -17.67 19.27 -14.87
CA GLU A 177 -17.49 19.70 -13.48
C GLU A 177 -16.41 20.81 -13.40
N PRO A 178 -16.59 21.83 -12.57
CA PRO A 178 -15.58 22.88 -12.38
C PRO A 178 -14.33 22.30 -11.72
N ALA A 179 -13.17 22.92 -11.94
CA ALA A 179 -11.90 22.47 -11.35
C ALA A 179 -11.98 22.33 -9.82
N GLN A 180 -12.75 23.20 -9.16
CA GLN A 180 -13.11 23.08 -7.75
C GLN A 180 -14.63 22.99 -7.64
N LEU A 181 -15.12 21.97 -6.95
CA LEU A 181 -16.54 21.77 -6.74
C LEU A 181 -17.10 22.79 -5.75
N ASP A 182 -18.29 23.31 -6.02
CA ASP A 182 -19.00 24.25 -5.12
C ASP A 182 -19.32 23.63 -3.75
N LYS A 183 -19.54 22.31 -3.73
CA LYS A 183 -19.78 21.54 -2.51
C LYS A 183 -18.82 20.37 -2.45
N GLN A 184 -18.04 20.32 -1.37
CA GLN A 184 -17.20 19.18 -1.07
C GLN A 184 -18.08 17.95 -0.76
N LYS A 185 -17.69 16.80 -1.31
CA LYS A 185 -18.35 15.51 -1.03
C LYS A 185 -17.75 14.90 0.24
N LEU A 186 -18.06 15.44 1.38
CA LEU A 186 -17.58 14.96 2.69
C LEU A 186 -18.43 13.78 3.21
N ALA A 187 -18.81 12.86 2.32
CA ALA A 187 -19.73 11.77 2.62
C ALA A 187 -19.32 10.93 3.85
N LEU A 188 -18.03 10.88 4.17
CA LEU A 188 -17.53 10.16 5.30
C LEU A 188 -17.71 10.92 6.63
N VAL A 189 -17.48 12.24 6.64
CA VAL A 189 -17.75 13.10 7.81
C VAL A 189 -19.24 13.10 8.11
N ASP A 190 -20.08 13.22 7.08
CA ASP A 190 -21.53 13.12 7.21
C ASP A 190 -21.96 11.74 7.73
N PHE A 191 -21.28 10.67 7.32
CA PHE A 191 -21.56 9.34 7.81
C PHE A 191 -21.18 9.19 9.29
N ILE A 192 -19.98 9.58 9.67
CA ILE A 192 -19.53 9.55 11.08
C ILE A 192 -20.50 10.33 11.96
N ASN A 193 -20.94 11.51 11.51
CA ASN A 193 -21.90 12.35 12.24
C ASN A 193 -23.30 11.72 12.33
N LYS A 194 -23.72 10.93 11.34
CA LYS A 194 -25.05 10.28 11.31
C LYS A 194 -25.09 8.93 12.04
N VAL A 195 -23.96 8.21 12.07
CA VAL A 195 -23.83 6.87 12.67
C VAL A 195 -23.30 6.93 14.09
N ALA A 196 -22.92 8.10 14.58
CA ALA A 196 -22.71 8.35 16.00
C ALA A 196 -24.06 8.24 16.78
N ASP A 197 -24.73 7.08 16.61
CA ASP A 197 -25.67 6.61 17.64
C ASP A 197 -24.90 6.61 18.95
N PRO A 198 -25.50 7.01 20.08
CA PRO A 198 -24.82 7.01 21.36
C PRO A 198 -24.48 5.57 21.73
N ILE A 199 -23.41 5.03 21.16
CA ILE A 199 -22.66 3.94 21.75
C ILE A 199 -22.53 4.38 23.19
N LYS A 200 -23.01 3.58 24.14
CA LYS A 200 -22.79 3.84 25.57
C LYS A 200 -21.30 4.13 25.72
N VAL A 201 -20.96 5.42 25.73
CA VAL A 201 -19.57 5.85 25.88
C VAL A 201 -19.15 5.31 27.23
N PRO A 202 -18.13 4.45 27.32
CA PRO A 202 -17.61 4.00 28.61
C PRO A 202 -17.31 5.23 29.47
N LYS A 203 -17.36 5.06 30.77
CA LYS A 203 -16.98 6.14 31.70
C LYS A 203 -15.58 6.65 31.31
N THR A 204 -15.46 7.92 30.99
CA THR A 204 -14.17 8.58 30.80
C THR A 204 -13.32 8.37 32.05
N LEU A 205 -12.11 7.85 31.87
CA LEU A 205 -11.15 7.65 32.95
C LEU A 205 -10.37 8.94 33.20
N VAL A 206 -10.01 9.14 34.43
CA VAL A 206 -9.19 10.28 34.88
C VAL A 206 -7.87 9.76 35.49
N ALA A 207 -6.92 10.63 35.73
CA ALA A 207 -5.61 10.25 36.28
C ALA A 207 -5.69 9.37 37.57
N ALA A 208 -6.72 9.58 38.41
CA ALA A 208 -6.94 8.78 39.62
C ALA A 208 -7.40 7.33 39.34
N ASP A 209 -8.00 7.08 38.15
CA ASP A 209 -8.46 5.75 37.74
C ASP A 209 -7.32 4.87 37.18
N ALA A 210 -6.08 5.42 36.99
CA ALA A 210 -4.97 4.68 36.42
C ALA A 210 -4.65 3.41 37.22
N ASP A 211 -4.72 2.25 36.56
CA ASP A 211 -4.57 0.92 37.17
C ASP A 211 -3.16 0.32 37.00
N ALA A 212 -2.18 1.11 36.53
CA ALA A 212 -0.80 0.66 36.49
C ALA A 212 -0.30 0.27 37.90
N PRO A 213 0.51 -0.80 38.03
CA PRO A 213 1.16 -1.15 39.29
C PRO A 213 1.94 0.02 39.89
N ALA A 214 2.01 0.11 41.22
CA ALA A 214 2.61 1.26 41.93
C ALA A 214 4.08 1.52 41.50
N ASP A 215 4.85 0.46 41.22
CA ASP A 215 6.24 0.51 40.73
C ASP A 215 6.35 0.93 39.27
N ARG A 216 5.23 1.03 38.55
CA ARG A 216 5.14 1.41 37.13
C ARG A 216 4.50 2.79 36.92
N ARG A 217 4.01 3.42 37.95
CA ARG A 217 3.39 4.77 37.91
C ARG A 217 4.41 5.92 37.93
N GLY A 218 5.68 5.64 37.67
CA GLY A 218 6.80 6.56 37.95
C GLY A 218 6.79 7.91 37.25
N ASP A 219 6.07 8.08 36.14
CA ASP A 219 6.06 9.35 35.40
C ASP A 219 4.66 9.99 35.43
N ALA A 220 4.53 11.04 36.23
CA ALA A 220 3.29 11.83 36.34
C ALA A 220 2.86 12.43 34.99
N LYS A 221 3.82 12.72 34.08
CA LYS A 221 3.53 13.22 32.73
C LYS A 221 2.83 12.15 31.91
N VAL A 222 3.25 10.90 31.94
CA VAL A 222 2.61 9.79 31.25
C VAL A 222 1.16 9.62 31.66
N ILE A 223 0.88 9.70 32.97
CA ILE A 223 -0.48 9.60 33.49
C ILE A 223 -1.33 10.80 33.07
N ALA A 224 -0.76 12.01 33.08
CA ALA A 224 -1.46 13.22 32.65
C ALA A 224 -1.78 13.18 31.14
N ASP A 225 -0.80 12.80 30.32
CA ASP A 225 -0.97 12.67 28.88
C ASP A 225 -2.04 11.61 28.54
N TRP A 226 -1.99 10.42 29.18
CA TRP A 226 -2.98 9.37 28.97
C TRP A 226 -4.38 9.80 29.41
N SER A 227 -4.52 10.46 30.56
CA SER A 227 -5.84 10.86 31.06
C SER A 227 -6.53 11.94 30.20
N ALA A 228 -5.75 12.61 29.34
CA ALA A 228 -6.24 13.60 28.41
C ALA A 228 -6.50 13.01 27.00
N ASP A 229 -6.11 11.75 26.74
CA ASP A 229 -6.16 11.18 25.39
C ASP A 229 -7.48 10.45 25.08
N ALA A 230 -7.60 10.01 23.81
CA ALA A 230 -8.79 9.33 23.31
C ALA A 230 -9.03 7.96 23.98
N HIS A 231 -7.97 7.26 24.43
CA HIS A 231 -8.09 5.95 25.05
C HIS A 231 -8.72 6.05 26.46
N ALA A 232 -8.26 6.99 27.28
CA ALA A 232 -8.89 7.27 28.57
C ALA A 232 -10.35 7.72 28.41
N ASN A 233 -10.63 8.56 27.41
CA ASN A 233 -12.00 8.97 27.07
C ASN A 233 -12.88 7.79 26.63
N ALA A 234 -12.30 6.78 26.00
CA ALA A 234 -12.97 5.54 25.61
C ALA A 234 -12.99 4.47 26.71
N GLY A 235 -12.52 4.77 27.93
CA GLY A 235 -12.50 3.85 29.06
C GLY A 235 -11.40 2.79 29.01
N VAL A 236 -10.35 2.99 28.20
CA VAL A 236 -9.19 2.08 28.10
C VAL A 236 -8.14 2.49 29.13
N ASN A 237 -7.91 1.63 30.12
CA ASN A 237 -6.93 1.86 31.19
C ASN A 237 -5.54 1.32 30.82
N CYS A 238 -4.54 1.55 31.66
CA CYS A 238 -3.16 1.12 31.49
C CYS A 238 -3.07 -0.40 31.23
N SER A 239 -3.78 -1.21 32.03
CA SER A 239 -3.85 -2.67 31.88
C SER A 239 -4.38 -3.10 30.49
N GLY A 240 -5.27 -2.31 29.88
CA GLY A 240 -5.82 -2.61 28.55
C GLY A 240 -4.77 -2.72 27.43
N CYS A 241 -3.63 -2.02 27.62
CA CYS A 241 -2.49 -2.09 26.70
C CYS A 241 -1.31 -2.88 27.28
N HIS A 242 -1.07 -2.76 28.57
CA HIS A 242 0.12 -3.29 29.25
C HIS A 242 -0.03 -4.69 29.84
N THR A 243 -1.19 -5.34 29.66
CA THR A 243 -1.39 -6.75 30.05
C THR A 243 -2.00 -7.54 28.89
N ARG A 244 -2.03 -8.86 29.02
CA ARG A 244 -2.76 -9.75 28.11
C ARG A 244 -3.98 -10.31 28.83
N LYS A 245 -5.09 -10.50 28.13
CA LYS A 245 -6.30 -11.14 28.70
C LYS A 245 -6.03 -12.52 29.29
N THR A 246 -5.05 -13.25 28.73
CA THR A 246 -4.63 -14.59 29.17
C THR A 246 -3.63 -14.56 30.34
N GLU A 247 -2.96 -13.44 30.56
CA GLU A 247 -1.90 -13.26 31.56
C GLU A 247 -2.03 -11.86 32.21
N PRO A 248 -3.12 -11.60 32.95
CA PRO A 248 -3.43 -10.25 33.43
C PRO A 248 -2.44 -9.75 34.50
N ASP A 249 -1.71 -10.65 35.15
CA ASP A 249 -0.70 -10.32 36.17
C ASP A 249 0.68 -9.98 35.58
N ILE A 250 0.86 -10.18 34.28
CA ILE A 250 2.14 -9.91 33.59
C ILE A 250 2.09 -8.54 32.95
N TRP A 251 2.91 -7.63 33.45
CA TRP A 251 3.06 -6.30 32.86
C TRP A 251 3.99 -6.31 31.65
N ILE A 252 3.48 -5.84 30.49
CA ILE A 252 4.22 -5.68 29.25
C ILE A 252 4.75 -4.24 29.19
N ALA A 253 6.05 -4.06 29.35
CA ALA A 253 6.65 -2.73 29.36
C ALA A 253 6.50 -1.97 28.04
N ALA A 254 6.59 -2.68 26.91
CA ALA A 254 6.45 -2.14 25.56
C ALA A 254 5.43 -2.96 24.77
N PRO A 255 4.14 -2.58 24.79
CA PRO A 255 3.10 -3.24 24.01
C PRO A 255 3.39 -3.17 22.50
N GLY A 256 3.25 -4.32 21.82
CA GLY A 256 3.48 -4.44 20.37
C GLY A 256 2.19 -4.25 19.56
N ILE A 257 2.32 -4.43 18.24
CA ILE A 257 1.21 -4.31 17.28
C ILE A 257 0.01 -5.18 17.64
N GLU A 258 0.22 -6.37 18.21
CA GLU A 258 -0.87 -7.30 18.58
C GLU A 258 -1.80 -6.71 19.65
N THR A 259 -1.27 -5.86 20.53
CA THR A 259 -2.09 -5.13 21.48
C THR A 259 -3.03 -4.14 20.78
N CYS A 260 -2.49 -3.35 19.87
CA CYS A 260 -3.29 -2.39 19.08
C CYS A 260 -4.34 -3.11 18.21
N LYS A 261 -3.95 -4.20 17.55
CA LYS A 261 -4.78 -5.02 16.65
C LYS A 261 -6.02 -5.58 17.36
N SER A 262 -5.97 -5.81 18.68
CA SER A 262 -7.11 -6.33 19.44
C SER A 262 -8.36 -5.43 19.37
N CYS A 263 -8.17 -4.13 19.12
CA CYS A 263 -9.24 -3.14 18.95
C CYS A 263 -9.19 -2.48 17.55
N HIS A 264 -8.01 -2.25 17.00
CA HIS A 264 -7.75 -1.57 15.73
C HIS A 264 -7.37 -2.58 14.62
N ALA A 265 -8.20 -3.61 14.44
CA ALA A 265 -7.88 -4.74 13.54
C ALA A 265 -7.72 -4.31 12.06
N ASN A 266 -8.56 -3.39 11.57
CA ASN A 266 -8.49 -2.91 10.20
C ASN A 266 -7.23 -2.08 9.94
N GLU A 267 -6.92 -1.16 10.85
CA GLU A 267 -5.74 -0.31 10.77
C GLU A 267 -4.46 -1.14 10.87
N ALA A 268 -4.38 -2.07 11.81
CA ALA A 268 -3.23 -2.96 11.98
C ALA A 268 -3.03 -3.87 10.75
N THR A 269 -4.11 -4.42 10.20
CA THR A 269 -4.05 -5.26 8.99
C THR A 269 -3.53 -4.46 7.80
N THR A 270 -4.09 -3.28 7.55
CA THR A 270 -3.65 -2.45 6.42
C THR A 270 -2.25 -1.85 6.63
N PHE A 271 -1.83 -1.62 7.86
CA PHE A 271 -0.46 -1.19 8.18
C PHE A 271 0.59 -2.21 7.75
N VAL A 272 0.39 -3.50 8.06
CA VAL A 272 1.34 -4.56 7.66
C VAL A 272 1.25 -4.93 6.17
N GLU A 273 0.27 -4.44 5.45
CA GLU A 273 0.19 -4.52 3.99
C GLU A 273 0.98 -3.40 3.30
N GLY A 274 1.23 -2.29 4.01
CA GLY A 274 1.95 -1.12 3.49
C GLY A 274 3.46 -1.16 3.72
N LYS A 275 4.19 -0.27 3.04
CA LYS A 275 5.66 -0.18 3.15
C LYS A 275 6.15 0.10 4.57
N HIS A 276 5.38 0.79 5.40
CA HIS A 276 5.78 1.10 6.77
C HIS A 276 5.74 -0.11 7.70
N GLY A 277 4.85 -1.07 7.44
CA GLY A 277 4.59 -2.19 8.34
C GLY A 277 4.85 -3.57 7.76
N MET A 278 5.17 -3.73 6.46
CA MET A 278 5.22 -5.06 5.81
C MET A 278 6.19 -6.03 6.47
N ARG A 279 7.27 -5.54 7.07
CA ARG A 279 8.24 -6.36 7.81
C ARG A 279 7.68 -6.97 9.09
N LEU A 280 6.61 -6.40 9.63
CA LEU A 280 5.91 -6.88 10.83
C LEU A 280 4.80 -7.90 10.53
N ARG A 281 4.51 -8.13 9.23
CA ARG A 281 3.53 -9.13 8.81
C ARG A 281 3.94 -10.52 9.31
N ASP A 282 2.95 -11.33 9.66
CA ASP A 282 3.19 -12.72 10.06
C ASP A 282 3.83 -13.53 8.92
N GLY A 283 4.77 -14.40 9.28
CA GLY A 283 5.52 -15.19 8.29
C GLY A 283 6.74 -14.48 7.68
N MET A 284 7.04 -13.24 8.06
CA MET A 284 8.23 -12.52 7.56
C MET A 284 9.46 -12.85 8.40
N PHE A 285 10.28 -13.77 7.91
CA PHE A 285 11.51 -14.22 8.55
C PHE A 285 12.70 -14.08 7.62
N ALA A 286 13.83 -13.62 8.15
CA ALA A 286 15.14 -13.73 7.50
C ALA A 286 15.98 -14.79 8.20
N THR A 287 16.86 -15.42 7.44
CA THR A 287 17.82 -16.35 8.00
C THR A 287 19.04 -15.58 8.51
N LYS A 288 19.33 -15.68 9.81
CA LYS A 288 20.51 -15.08 10.46
C LYS A 288 21.44 -16.15 11.01
N GLU A 289 22.72 -15.80 11.07
CA GLU A 289 23.72 -16.67 11.69
C GLU A 289 23.50 -16.70 13.21
N GLY A 290 23.31 -17.91 13.73
CA GLY A 290 23.18 -18.18 15.15
C GLY A 290 24.52 -18.66 15.76
N PRO A 291 24.54 -18.97 17.06
CA PRO A 291 25.72 -19.54 17.74
C PRO A 291 26.22 -20.79 17.03
N PHE A 292 27.55 -20.98 16.99
CA PHE A 292 28.24 -22.12 16.39
C PHE A 292 28.05 -22.27 14.86
N GLY A 293 27.77 -21.18 14.14
CA GLY A 293 27.54 -21.20 12.68
C GLY A 293 26.24 -21.86 12.26
N LEU A 294 25.31 -22.08 13.19
CA LEU A 294 23.96 -22.56 12.88
C LEU A 294 23.11 -21.39 12.41
N TRP A 295 22.32 -21.61 11.38
CA TRP A 295 21.40 -20.61 10.85
C TRP A 295 20.03 -20.72 11.50
N LYS A 296 19.48 -19.59 11.89
CA LYS A 296 18.17 -19.51 12.53
C LYS A 296 17.28 -18.54 11.77
N ALA A 297 16.04 -18.95 11.53
CA ALA A 297 15.02 -18.05 11.07
C ALA A 297 14.68 -17.05 12.20
N GLU A 298 14.78 -15.76 11.90
CA GLU A 298 14.46 -14.70 12.84
C GLU A 298 13.43 -13.78 12.20
N LYS A 299 12.39 -13.39 12.97
CA LYS A 299 11.38 -12.44 12.50
C LYS A 299 12.07 -11.14 12.10
N LEU A 300 11.64 -10.55 10.99
CA LEU A 300 12.20 -9.26 10.56
C LEU A 300 11.94 -8.19 11.64
N SER A 301 12.94 -7.37 11.88
CA SER A 301 12.78 -6.15 12.68
C SER A 301 11.86 -5.16 11.96
N PRO A 302 11.23 -4.22 12.66
CA PRO A 302 10.48 -3.14 12.02
C PRO A 302 11.31 -2.45 10.95
N MET A 303 10.65 -1.82 9.98
CA MET A 303 11.31 -0.91 9.05
C MET A 303 11.87 0.28 9.82
N THR A 304 12.98 0.82 9.34
CA THR A 304 13.50 2.13 9.75
C THR A 304 13.62 3.06 8.56
N PRO A 305 13.58 4.39 8.74
CA PRO A 305 13.80 5.34 7.64
C PRO A 305 15.11 5.13 6.88
N ALA A 306 16.15 4.59 7.52
CA ALA A 306 17.41 4.25 6.85
C ALA A 306 17.25 3.18 5.74
N MET A 307 16.19 2.39 5.77
CA MET A 307 15.88 1.37 4.75
C MET A 307 15.06 1.95 3.57
N ALA A 308 14.64 3.21 3.64
CA ALA A 308 13.81 3.82 2.61
C ALA A 308 14.63 4.15 1.35
N GLU A 309 13.97 4.08 0.20
CA GLU A 309 14.54 4.54 -1.09
C GLU A 309 14.33 6.05 -1.32
N LEU A 310 13.41 6.67 -0.57
CA LEU A 310 13.15 8.10 -0.60
C LEU A 310 14.09 8.85 0.36
N PRO A 311 14.38 10.15 0.10
CA PRO A 311 15.12 10.98 1.04
C PRO A 311 14.43 11.06 2.40
N MET A 312 15.17 10.74 3.47
CA MET A 312 14.70 10.77 4.84
C MET A 312 15.60 11.65 5.71
N LYS A 313 15.04 12.20 6.78
CA LYS A 313 15.80 12.97 7.78
C LYS A 313 16.77 12.06 8.51
N ALA A 314 18.01 12.54 8.65
CA ALA A 314 19.10 11.77 9.26
C ALA A 314 18.87 11.44 10.74
N ASP A 315 18.25 12.34 11.49
CA ASP A 315 17.90 12.18 12.90
C ASP A 315 16.79 11.13 13.14
N ALA A 316 16.02 10.82 12.10
CA ALA A 316 14.99 9.79 12.14
C ALA A 316 15.48 8.41 11.70
N ALA A 317 16.67 8.29 11.15
CA ALA A 317 17.18 7.10 10.43
C ALA A 317 17.03 5.77 11.19
N HIS A 318 17.09 5.79 12.51
CA HIS A 318 17.08 4.59 13.36
C HIS A 318 15.77 4.37 14.11
N LYS A 319 14.71 5.13 13.82
CA LYS A 319 13.41 4.96 14.47
C LYS A 319 12.70 3.74 13.92
N ASP A 320 12.40 2.78 14.78
CA ASP A 320 11.59 1.62 14.41
C ASP A 320 10.16 2.04 14.08
N LEU A 321 9.67 1.70 12.89
CA LEU A 321 8.31 2.02 12.49
C LEU A 321 7.32 1.03 13.07
N THR A 322 6.57 1.52 14.04
CA THR A 322 5.47 0.83 14.72
C THR A 322 4.28 1.80 14.84
N CYS A 323 3.16 1.38 15.38
CA CYS A 323 2.01 2.26 15.64
C CYS A 323 2.44 3.50 16.45
N ASN A 324 3.27 3.30 17.48
CA ASN A 324 3.70 4.35 18.41
C ASN A 324 4.67 5.37 17.80
N THR A 325 5.20 5.10 16.63
CA THR A 325 6.12 6.05 15.94
C THR A 325 5.35 7.24 15.35
N CYS A 326 4.12 7.00 14.94
CA CYS A 326 3.22 8.03 14.39
C CYS A 326 2.17 8.47 15.40
N HIS A 327 1.75 7.56 16.29
CA HIS A 327 0.77 7.81 17.35
C HIS A 327 1.47 7.73 18.72
N SER A 328 1.49 8.84 19.46
CA SER A 328 2.01 8.79 20.81
C SER A 328 1.22 7.78 21.67
N ALA A 329 1.91 6.92 22.38
CA ALA A 329 1.27 5.86 23.17
C ALA A 329 0.42 6.39 24.34
N HIS A 330 0.79 7.53 24.91
CA HIS A 330 0.16 8.11 26.10
C HIS A 330 -0.35 9.54 25.91
N GLY A 331 -0.34 10.05 24.67
CA GLY A 331 -0.83 11.38 24.34
C GLY A 331 -1.19 11.39 22.87
N TYR A 332 -2.19 10.59 22.53
CA TYR A 332 -2.63 10.42 21.15
C TYR A 332 -3.14 11.72 20.56
N ASP A 333 -2.49 12.19 19.51
CA ASP A 333 -2.87 13.39 18.76
C ASP A 333 -3.05 13.05 17.28
N THR A 334 -4.32 13.02 16.86
CA THR A 334 -4.68 12.78 15.46
C THR A 334 -4.18 13.87 14.53
N THR A 335 -4.05 15.11 15.01
CA THR A 335 -3.57 16.24 14.21
C THR A 335 -2.08 16.07 13.90
N ALA A 336 -1.27 15.75 14.92
CA ALA A 336 0.15 15.47 14.75
C ALA A 336 0.37 14.24 13.84
N ALA A 337 -0.42 13.18 14.00
CA ALA A 337 -0.33 11.97 13.20
C ALA A 337 -0.59 12.20 11.69
N GLN A 338 -1.39 13.23 11.35
CA GLN A 338 -1.74 13.52 9.95
C GLN A 338 -0.65 14.24 9.15
N VAL A 339 0.24 15.00 9.78
CA VAL A 339 1.27 15.81 9.12
C VAL A 339 2.62 15.70 9.82
N THR A 340 2.69 16.06 11.10
CA THR A 340 3.96 16.19 11.82
C THR A 340 4.71 14.86 11.93
N ALA A 341 4.00 13.77 12.15
CA ALA A 341 4.59 12.43 12.20
C ALA A 341 5.24 12.05 10.87
N CYS A 342 4.57 12.34 9.74
CA CYS A 342 5.10 12.07 8.40
C CYS A 342 6.34 12.92 8.12
N ALA A 343 6.23 14.24 8.30
CA ALA A 343 7.31 15.20 8.09
C ALA A 343 8.47 15.05 9.09
N GLY A 344 8.26 14.30 10.18
CA GLY A 344 9.31 13.93 11.14
C GLY A 344 10.35 12.97 10.57
N CYS A 345 10.03 12.27 9.47
CA CYS A 345 10.90 11.31 8.80
C CYS A 345 11.15 11.69 7.33
N HIS A 346 10.12 12.06 6.58
CA HIS A 346 10.23 12.37 5.15
C HIS A 346 10.92 13.71 4.90
N ASP A 347 11.90 13.73 3.95
CA ASP A 347 12.70 14.90 3.57
C ASP A 347 12.75 15.12 2.05
N ASP A 348 11.87 14.48 1.29
CA ASP A 348 11.77 14.64 -0.15
C ASP A 348 11.13 15.97 -0.56
N GLN A 349 11.24 16.32 -1.85
CA GLN A 349 10.76 17.58 -2.40
C GLN A 349 9.24 17.73 -2.28
N HIS A 350 8.48 16.66 -2.50
CA HIS A 350 7.03 16.67 -2.37
C HIS A 350 6.60 17.00 -0.95
N THR A 351 7.24 16.39 0.05
CA THR A 351 6.98 16.67 1.47
C THR A 351 7.30 18.12 1.83
N LYS A 352 8.45 18.64 1.38
CA LYS A 352 8.84 20.04 1.63
C LYS A 352 7.88 21.03 0.99
N ALA A 353 7.44 20.76 -0.23
CA ALA A 353 6.54 21.62 -0.98
C ALA A 353 5.13 21.69 -0.35
N TYR A 354 4.69 20.63 0.39
CA TYR A 354 3.40 20.63 1.07
C TYR A 354 3.22 21.86 1.98
N PHE A 355 4.24 22.26 2.73
CA PHE A 355 4.17 23.36 3.68
C PHE A 355 4.00 24.74 3.03
N ALA A 356 4.18 24.84 1.72
CA ALA A 356 3.93 26.02 0.92
C ALA A 356 2.67 25.88 0.03
N SER A 357 1.95 24.78 0.13
CA SER A 357 0.80 24.47 -0.73
C SER A 357 -0.52 25.06 -0.21
N PRO A 358 -1.50 25.31 -1.09
CA PRO A 358 -2.85 25.66 -0.69
C PRO A 358 -3.52 24.63 0.21
N HIS A 359 -3.18 23.34 0.05
CA HIS A 359 -3.67 22.23 0.87
C HIS A 359 -3.25 22.37 2.33
N TYR A 360 -2.00 22.74 2.58
CA TYR A 360 -1.53 23.00 3.94
C TYR A 360 -2.24 24.22 4.58
N ASP A 361 -2.54 25.25 3.81
CA ASP A 361 -3.30 26.39 4.31
C ASP A 361 -4.73 25.99 4.72
N MET A 362 -5.36 25.08 3.96
CA MET A 362 -6.66 24.52 4.34
C MET A 362 -6.56 23.69 5.63
N PHE A 363 -5.54 22.85 5.75
CA PHE A 363 -5.29 22.07 6.96
C PHE A 363 -5.09 22.96 8.19
N LYS A 364 -4.28 24.02 8.09
CA LYS A 364 -4.08 24.99 9.18
C LYS A 364 -5.39 25.67 9.61
N LYS A 365 -6.25 26.02 8.67
CA LYS A 365 -7.56 26.64 8.97
C LYS A 365 -8.47 25.70 9.71
N GLU A 366 -8.51 24.43 9.33
CA GLU A 366 -9.29 23.40 10.03
C GLU A 366 -8.78 23.21 11.47
N VAL A 367 -7.47 23.02 11.63
CA VAL A 367 -6.84 22.84 12.96
C VAL A 367 -7.09 24.05 13.87
N ALA A 368 -7.09 25.26 13.32
CA ALA A 368 -7.40 26.48 14.05
C ALA A 368 -8.91 26.69 14.31
N GLY A 369 -9.78 25.77 13.86
CA GLY A 369 -11.23 25.92 13.98
C GLY A 369 -11.85 27.01 13.07
N ALA A 370 -11.06 27.54 12.12
CA ALA A 370 -11.49 28.56 11.16
C ALA A 370 -12.18 27.96 9.91
N ALA A 371 -12.17 26.62 9.78
CA ALA A 371 -12.84 25.88 8.72
C ALA A 371 -13.52 24.63 9.31
N PRO A 372 -14.59 24.10 8.69
CA PRO A 372 -15.26 22.88 9.15
C PRO A 372 -14.34 21.69 9.19
N ARG A 373 -14.59 20.76 10.12
CA ARG A 373 -13.85 19.50 10.21
C ARG A 373 -13.98 18.68 8.91
N GLY A 374 -12.86 18.15 8.44
CA GLY A 374 -12.77 17.35 7.22
C GLY A 374 -12.55 18.15 5.94
N THR A 375 -12.42 19.50 6.04
CA THR A 375 -12.11 20.36 4.88
C THR A 375 -10.61 20.58 4.67
N GLY A 376 -9.80 20.34 5.69
CA GLY A 376 -8.35 20.40 5.60
C GLY A 376 -7.76 19.21 4.82
N VAL A 377 -6.71 19.47 4.10
CA VAL A 377 -6.00 18.44 3.33
C VAL A 377 -4.63 18.20 3.93
N SER A 378 -4.47 17.09 4.61
CA SER A 378 -3.23 16.66 5.24
C SER A 378 -2.49 15.62 4.39
N CYS A 379 -1.28 15.22 4.80
CA CYS A 379 -0.58 14.07 4.20
C CYS A 379 -1.46 12.81 4.28
N ALA A 380 -2.10 12.57 5.42
CA ALA A 380 -2.98 11.43 5.61
C ALA A 380 -4.23 11.49 4.72
N THR A 381 -4.78 12.66 4.41
CA THR A 381 -5.94 12.79 3.51
C THR A 381 -5.70 12.12 2.16
N CYS A 382 -4.49 12.27 1.61
CA CYS A 382 -4.12 11.69 0.32
C CYS A 382 -3.54 10.28 0.45
N HIS A 383 -2.63 10.07 1.41
CA HIS A 383 -1.85 8.84 1.52
C HIS A 383 -2.50 7.76 2.38
N MET A 384 -3.38 8.14 3.28
CA MET A 384 -4.06 7.26 4.24
C MET A 384 -5.53 7.67 4.36
N PRO A 385 -6.30 7.65 3.27
CA PRO A 385 -7.67 8.12 3.28
C PRO A 385 -8.52 7.26 4.23
N VAL A 386 -9.55 7.88 4.76
CA VAL A 386 -10.60 7.14 5.46
C VAL A 386 -11.47 6.43 4.45
N VAL A 387 -11.60 5.13 4.61
CA VAL A 387 -12.32 4.25 3.67
C VAL A 387 -13.47 3.55 4.37
N GLU A 388 -14.46 3.15 3.57
CA GLU A 388 -15.53 2.26 3.98
C GLU A 388 -15.25 0.85 3.46
N ARG A 389 -15.37 -0.14 4.33
CA ARG A 389 -15.35 -1.56 3.96
C ARG A 389 -16.65 -2.22 4.41
N ARG A 390 -17.17 -3.13 3.59
CA ARG A 390 -18.28 -4.02 3.97
C ARG A 390 -17.73 -5.43 4.06
N ASP A 391 -18.03 -6.11 5.15
CA ASP A 391 -17.72 -7.53 5.28
C ASP A 391 -18.70 -8.40 4.46
N GLU A 392 -18.49 -9.70 4.48
CA GLU A 392 -19.34 -10.67 3.77
C GLU A 392 -20.78 -10.72 4.31
N TYR A 393 -21.03 -10.24 5.52
CA TYR A 393 -22.34 -10.12 6.14
C TYR A 393 -23.01 -8.77 5.91
N GLY A 394 -22.33 -7.88 5.16
CA GLY A 394 -22.79 -6.52 4.86
C GLY A 394 -22.55 -5.50 5.98
N THR A 395 -21.83 -5.89 7.06
CA THR A 395 -21.47 -4.97 8.15
C THR A 395 -20.52 -3.90 7.61
N ARG A 396 -20.85 -2.67 7.88
CA ARG A 396 -20.10 -1.50 7.41
C ARG A 396 -19.07 -1.08 8.47
N SER A 397 -17.81 -1.05 8.10
CA SER A 397 -16.73 -0.48 8.89
C SER A 397 -16.11 0.71 8.19
N VAL A 398 -15.76 1.74 8.96
CA VAL A 398 -15.08 2.95 8.48
C VAL A 398 -13.79 3.07 9.26
N PHE A 399 -12.65 3.14 8.56
CA PHE A 399 -11.33 3.18 9.19
C PHE A 399 -10.33 3.92 8.31
N THR A 400 -9.20 4.32 8.89
CA THR A 400 -8.10 4.94 8.15
C THR A 400 -7.25 3.86 7.49
N MET A 401 -7.11 3.92 6.16
CA MET A 401 -6.29 3.01 5.37
C MET A 401 -4.80 3.26 5.65
N HIS A 402 -4.13 2.31 6.32
CA HIS A 402 -2.70 2.42 6.66
C HIS A 402 -1.78 1.79 5.62
N ASN A 403 -2.33 1.23 4.53
CA ASN A 403 -1.55 0.85 3.36
C ASN A 403 -1.45 2.03 2.39
N GLN A 404 -0.38 2.79 2.45
CA GLN A 404 -0.17 3.96 1.59
C GLN A 404 -0.15 3.60 0.10
N ASN A 405 0.31 2.39 -0.25
CA ASN A 405 0.40 1.95 -1.63
C ASN A 405 -0.97 1.65 -2.25
N ASP A 406 -1.95 1.25 -1.45
CA ASP A 406 -3.30 0.94 -1.94
C ASP A 406 -3.92 2.11 -2.69
N ASN A 407 -3.64 3.34 -2.27
CA ASN A 407 -4.19 4.55 -2.86
C ASN A 407 -3.22 5.28 -3.82
N LEU A 408 -1.91 4.99 -3.75
CA LEU A 408 -0.88 5.69 -4.53
C LEU A 408 -0.47 4.97 -5.82
N ARG A 409 -0.83 3.71 -5.97
CA ARG A 409 -0.33 2.89 -7.08
C ARG A 409 -1.44 2.06 -7.70
N PRO A 410 -1.86 2.38 -8.93
CA PRO A 410 -1.51 3.61 -9.70
C PRO A 410 -2.15 4.88 -9.11
N ASN A 411 -1.61 6.05 -9.47
CA ASN A 411 -2.06 7.34 -8.91
C ASN A 411 -3.56 7.61 -9.14
N GLU A 412 -4.12 7.09 -10.22
CA GLU A 412 -5.54 7.26 -10.59
C GLU A 412 -6.51 6.68 -9.54
N LYS A 413 -6.05 5.80 -8.67
CA LYS A 413 -6.84 5.34 -7.52
C LYS A 413 -7.27 6.49 -6.60
N MET A 414 -6.46 7.56 -6.52
CA MET A 414 -6.78 8.76 -5.74
C MET A 414 -7.93 9.58 -6.34
N THR A 415 -8.27 9.38 -7.60
CA THR A 415 -9.32 10.14 -8.29
C THR A 415 -10.62 10.10 -7.49
N ARG A 416 -11.15 8.91 -7.20
CA ARG A 416 -12.44 8.74 -6.52
C ARG A 416 -12.34 8.81 -5.00
N SER A 417 -11.26 8.28 -4.45
CA SER A 417 -11.09 8.16 -3.00
C SER A 417 -10.72 9.47 -2.33
N VAL A 418 -10.05 10.37 -3.06
CA VAL A 418 -9.51 11.62 -2.51
C VAL A 418 -9.94 12.84 -3.33
N CYS A 419 -9.40 13.00 -4.54
CA CYS A 419 -9.45 14.28 -5.27
C CYS A 419 -10.87 14.68 -5.68
N ALA A 420 -11.70 13.74 -6.16
CA ALA A 420 -13.09 13.99 -6.59
C ALA A 420 -14.04 14.36 -5.45
N ASN A 421 -13.57 14.40 -4.20
CA ASN A 421 -14.34 14.95 -3.08
C ASN A 421 -14.38 16.48 -3.12
N CYS A 422 -13.38 17.11 -3.73
CA CYS A 422 -13.24 18.57 -3.78
C CYS A 422 -13.04 19.12 -5.19
N HIS A 423 -12.52 18.32 -6.10
CA HIS A 423 -12.17 18.71 -7.46
C HIS A 423 -13.01 17.97 -8.50
N GLY A 424 -13.29 18.65 -9.62
CA GLY A 424 -13.92 18.01 -10.78
C GLY A 424 -13.01 16.99 -11.45
N LEU A 425 -13.64 16.07 -12.18
CA LEU A 425 -12.94 14.90 -12.73
C LEU A 425 -11.80 15.27 -13.67
N GLN A 426 -12.02 16.22 -14.61
CA GLN A 426 -10.97 16.62 -15.56
C GLN A 426 -9.74 17.17 -14.84
N PHE A 427 -9.93 18.11 -13.91
CA PHE A 427 -8.84 18.65 -13.12
C PHE A 427 -8.08 17.55 -12.37
N THR A 428 -8.79 16.58 -11.83
CA THR A 428 -8.21 15.46 -11.09
C THR A 428 -7.33 14.57 -11.98
N LEU A 429 -7.81 14.22 -13.18
CA LEU A 429 -7.06 13.42 -14.13
C LEU A 429 -5.77 14.13 -14.56
N ASP A 430 -5.90 15.39 -14.92
CA ASP A 430 -4.78 16.23 -15.35
C ASP A 430 -3.73 16.38 -14.23
N ALA A 431 -4.19 16.65 -13.00
CA ALA A 431 -3.30 16.83 -11.85
C ALA A 431 -2.55 15.55 -11.45
N LEU A 432 -3.20 14.39 -11.53
CA LEU A 432 -2.57 13.10 -11.20
C LEU A 432 -1.61 12.61 -12.30
N ALA A 433 -1.78 13.08 -13.54
CA ALA A 433 -0.87 12.80 -14.64
C ALA A 433 0.35 13.76 -14.68
N ASP A 434 0.26 14.91 -14.03
CA ASP A 434 1.33 15.92 -14.02
C ASP A 434 2.36 15.64 -12.93
N ARG A 435 3.45 14.96 -13.31
CA ARG A 435 4.54 14.63 -12.39
C ARG A 435 5.16 15.87 -11.71
N LYS A 436 5.26 16.97 -12.43
CA LYS A 436 5.82 18.23 -11.92
C LYS A 436 4.93 18.82 -10.82
N LEU A 437 3.62 18.78 -11.06
CA LEU A 437 2.63 19.25 -10.10
C LEU A 437 2.60 18.38 -8.84
N ILE A 438 2.71 17.05 -9.00
CA ILE A 438 2.84 16.12 -7.89
C ILE A 438 4.10 16.45 -7.06
N ASP A 439 5.24 16.62 -7.69
CA ASP A 439 6.52 16.90 -6.99
C ASP A 439 6.49 18.23 -6.21
N THR A 440 5.65 19.20 -6.65
CA THR A 440 5.40 20.47 -5.94
C THR A 440 4.20 20.41 -4.99
N ASN A 441 3.70 19.23 -4.66
CA ASN A 441 2.55 18.99 -3.81
C ASN A 441 1.30 19.79 -4.27
N PHE A 442 1.01 19.72 -5.56
CA PHE A 442 -0.15 20.38 -6.19
C PHE A 442 -0.20 21.90 -5.98
N ASN A 443 0.98 22.53 -5.86
CA ASN A 443 1.08 23.98 -5.78
C ASN A 443 1.07 24.59 -7.19
N GLY A 444 -0.12 24.82 -7.73
CA GLY A 444 -0.34 25.36 -9.07
C GLY A 444 -1.52 24.71 -9.80
N LEU A 445 -1.49 24.81 -11.12
CA LEU A 445 -2.47 24.21 -12.01
C LEU A 445 -1.78 23.12 -12.86
N PRO A 446 -2.51 22.07 -13.29
CA PRO A 446 -1.95 21.06 -14.18
C PRO A 446 -1.44 21.67 -15.49
N GLY A 447 -0.22 21.27 -15.88
CA GLY A 447 0.36 21.58 -17.19
C GLY A 447 0.16 20.47 -18.23
N VAL A 448 -0.54 19.40 -17.85
CA VAL A 448 -0.85 18.23 -18.67
C VAL A 448 -2.37 18.15 -18.84
N HIS A 449 -2.82 17.66 -19.99
CA HIS A 449 -4.22 17.42 -20.27
C HIS A 449 -4.46 15.98 -20.72
N ILE A 450 -5.43 15.30 -20.09
CA ILE A 450 -5.81 13.91 -20.39
C ILE A 450 -7.15 13.91 -21.14
N GLU A 451 -7.12 13.50 -22.39
CA GLU A 451 -8.26 13.55 -23.32
C GLU A 451 -9.34 12.47 -23.09
N SER A 452 -9.32 11.75 -21.96
CA SER A 452 -10.25 10.64 -21.73
C SER A 452 -11.73 11.06 -21.76
N ILE A 453 -12.04 12.23 -21.24
CA ILE A 453 -13.41 12.77 -21.20
C ILE A 453 -13.88 13.17 -22.61
N GLU A 454 -13.02 13.84 -23.37
CA GLU A 454 -13.30 14.23 -24.75
C GLU A 454 -13.55 13.00 -25.63
N TRP A 455 -12.71 11.97 -25.49
CA TRP A 455 -12.88 10.71 -26.19
C TRP A 455 -14.21 10.03 -25.82
N ALA A 456 -14.57 10.01 -24.55
CA ALA A 456 -15.83 9.44 -24.11
C ALA A 456 -17.04 10.19 -24.69
N LYS A 457 -17.01 11.53 -24.67
CA LYS A 457 -18.06 12.40 -25.24
C LYS A 457 -18.21 12.18 -26.74
N LYS A 458 -17.11 12.24 -27.48
CA LYS A 458 -17.09 12.05 -28.94
C LYS A 458 -17.74 10.71 -29.32
N ARG A 459 -17.36 9.63 -28.65
CA ARG A 459 -17.90 8.30 -28.92
C ARG A 459 -19.36 8.15 -28.54
N ALA A 460 -19.80 8.76 -27.47
CA ALA A 460 -21.22 8.78 -27.11
C ALA A 460 -22.05 9.49 -28.16
N GLU A 461 -21.54 10.58 -28.73
CA GLU A 461 -22.20 11.33 -29.81
C GLU A 461 -22.25 10.53 -31.10
N GLU A 462 -21.15 9.86 -31.48
CA GLU A 462 -21.11 8.98 -32.66
C GLU A 462 -22.11 7.83 -32.55
N LYS A 463 -22.21 7.20 -31.38
CA LYS A 463 -23.23 6.16 -31.11
C LYS A 463 -24.65 6.69 -31.21
N ARG A 464 -24.89 7.92 -30.75
CA ARG A 464 -26.22 8.55 -30.87
C ARG A 464 -26.58 8.80 -32.33
N LYS A 465 -25.64 9.32 -33.14
CA LYS A 465 -25.85 9.56 -34.59
C LYS A 465 -26.09 8.25 -35.37
N ALA A 466 -25.39 7.17 -35.00
CA ALA A 466 -25.56 5.86 -35.66
C ALA A 466 -26.90 5.15 -35.31
N ARG A 467 -27.62 5.60 -34.30
CA ARG A 467 -28.93 5.05 -33.90
C ARG A 467 -30.11 5.86 -34.47
N GLN A 468 -29.86 7.03 -35.00
CA GLN A 468 -30.83 7.87 -35.75
C GLN A 468 -30.81 7.53 -37.26
#